data_13440dbcba48328d8657043dccb54deb
#
_entry.id   13440dbcba48328d8657043dccb54deb
#
_cell.length_a   1.000
_cell.length_b   1.000
_cell.length_c   1.000
_cell.angle_alpha   90.00
_cell.angle_beta   90.00
_cell.angle_gamma   90.00
#
_symmetry.space_group_name_H-M   'P 1'
#
loop_
_entity.id
_entity.type
_entity.pdbx_description
1 polymer ?
#
loop_
_entity_poly.entity_id
_entity_poly.type
_entity_poly.pdbx_seq_one_letter_code
_entity_poly.pdbx_strand_id
1 'polypeptide(L)'
;MAWKLREGRKLKFNKKLENINTYEAGKPIELVVREFGIEPKDIVKLASNENPYGCSMQVRNAVSEILSHMALYPDDSMTKLKNALEKRFDVKSSNIIIGSGSDQIIEFIMHAVADKNSKILINSVTFAMYEIYAKHVGAEIIKTQSQKHNLDEFYELYKSQKPEIIFLCTPNNPTGDAIDANEMVAFLEKIDKDTLVVIDGAYMEYGAFKDKSKAVIPKELIERFENVIYLGTFSKAYGLGGMRVGYGLANANIINALYKLRPPFNITTLSLEAASVALEDKEFVNECIALNFE
;
A
#
# COMPACT_ATOMS: atom_id res chain seq x y z
N MET A 1 27.29 43.73 -28.74
CA MET A 1 27.46 43.22 -27.36
C MET A 1 27.35 41.71 -27.40
N ALA A 2 28.47 41.00 -27.32
CA ALA A 2 28.49 39.53 -27.34
C ALA A 2 28.07 39.00 -25.95
N TRP A 3 26.96 38.28 -25.88
CA TRP A 3 26.60 37.52 -24.71
C TRP A 3 27.64 36.43 -24.51
N LYS A 4 28.57 36.60 -23.55
CA LYS A 4 29.38 35.52 -23.05
C LYS A 4 28.42 34.56 -22.31
N LEU A 5 28.15 33.41 -22.94
CA LEU A 5 27.54 32.27 -22.27
C LEU A 5 28.41 31.95 -21.04
N ARG A 6 27.90 32.25 -19.85
CA ARG A 6 28.52 31.75 -18.63
C ARG A 6 28.48 30.22 -18.74
N GLU A 7 29.64 29.58 -18.70
CA GLU A 7 29.71 28.13 -18.44
C GLU A 7 28.96 27.84 -17.13
N GLY A 8 27.70 27.50 -17.28
CA GLY A 8 26.81 27.26 -16.14
C GLY A 8 27.26 26.01 -15.39
N ARG A 9 27.29 26.07 -14.08
CA ARG A 9 27.40 24.87 -13.24
C ARG A 9 26.32 23.88 -13.71
N LYS A 10 26.73 22.67 -14.12
CA LYS A 10 25.78 21.59 -14.44
C LYS A 10 24.91 21.33 -13.21
N LEU A 11 23.59 21.11 -13.44
CA LEU A 11 22.66 20.71 -12.40
C LEU A 11 23.20 19.46 -11.71
N LYS A 12 23.23 19.50 -10.39
CA LYS A 12 23.64 18.36 -9.56
C LYS A 12 22.39 17.74 -8.95
N PHE A 13 22.11 16.51 -9.30
CA PHE A 13 21.08 15.72 -8.65
C PHE A 13 21.56 15.18 -7.29
N ASN A 14 20.60 14.78 -6.45
CA ASN A 14 20.92 14.13 -5.20
C ASN A 14 21.62 12.79 -5.48
N LYS A 15 22.76 12.55 -4.85
CA LYS A 15 23.54 11.33 -5.04
C LYS A 15 22.78 10.03 -4.71
N LYS A 16 21.77 10.10 -3.85
CA LYS A 16 20.91 8.94 -3.55
C LYS A 16 20.25 8.35 -4.80
N LEU A 17 19.97 9.20 -5.82
CA LEU A 17 19.32 8.75 -7.05
C LEU A 17 20.22 7.85 -7.91
N GLU A 18 21.53 7.89 -7.74
CA GLU A 18 22.49 7.06 -8.48
C GLU A 18 22.31 5.56 -8.20
N ASN A 19 21.77 5.21 -7.02
CA ASN A 19 21.58 3.84 -6.56
C ASN A 19 20.13 3.37 -6.60
N ILE A 20 19.24 4.14 -7.26
CA ILE A 20 17.82 3.81 -7.38
C ILE A 20 17.52 3.43 -8.82
N ASN A 21 17.08 2.19 -9.02
CA ASN A 21 16.54 1.75 -10.29
C ASN A 21 15.09 2.24 -10.42
N THR A 22 14.72 2.66 -11.62
CA THR A 22 13.32 2.97 -11.92
C THR A 22 12.48 1.69 -11.75
N TYR A 23 11.32 1.82 -11.09
CA TYR A 23 10.37 0.71 -11.00
C TYR A 23 9.88 0.32 -12.39
N GLU A 24 10.02 -0.95 -12.74
CA GLU A 24 9.49 -1.50 -13.98
C GLU A 24 8.10 -2.08 -13.74
N ALA A 25 7.08 -1.37 -14.23
CA ALA A 25 5.70 -1.86 -14.21
C ALA A 25 5.51 -2.99 -15.23
N GLY A 26 4.57 -3.89 -14.96
CA GLY A 26 4.14 -4.88 -15.97
C GLY A 26 3.67 -4.20 -17.26
N LYS A 27 3.98 -4.78 -18.43
CA LYS A 27 3.61 -4.21 -19.74
C LYS A 27 2.09 -4.06 -19.86
N PRO A 28 1.58 -2.88 -20.28
CA PRO A 28 0.17 -2.72 -20.66
C PRO A 28 -0.21 -3.62 -21.84
N ILE A 29 -1.47 -4.05 -21.90
CA ILE A 29 -1.97 -4.90 -23.02
C ILE A 29 -1.76 -4.18 -24.37
N GLU A 30 -2.01 -2.89 -24.45
CA GLU A 30 -1.86 -2.08 -25.66
C GLU A 30 -0.41 -2.07 -26.19
N LEU A 31 0.56 -2.13 -25.28
CA LEU A 31 1.97 -2.22 -25.68
C LEU A 31 2.29 -3.62 -26.24
N VAL A 32 1.77 -4.67 -25.62
CA VAL A 32 1.92 -6.06 -26.10
C VAL A 32 1.29 -6.21 -27.49
N VAL A 33 0.08 -5.66 -27.68
CA VAL A 33 -0.60 -5.65 -29.00
C VAL A 33 0.28 -4.99 -30.06
N ARG A 34 0.86 -3.81 -29.77
CA ARG A 34 1.72 -3.08 -30.71
C ARG A 34 3.03 -3.81 -31.02
N GLU A 35 3.62 -4.44 -30.01
CA GLU A 35 4.94 -5.09 -30.15
C GLU A 35 4.85 -6.44 -30.85
N PHE A 36 3.78 -7.21 -30.60
CA PHE A 36 3.67 -8.59 -31.05
C PHE A 36 2.54 -8.84 -32.06
N GLY A 37 1.67 -7.85 -32.32
CA GLY A 37 0.55 -7.99 -33.25
C GLY A 37 -0.53 -8.97 -32.79
N ILE A 38 -0.63 -9.22 -31.47
CA ILE A 38 -1.61 -10.15 -30.91
C ILE A 38 -2.92 -9.39 -30.66
N GLU A 39 -4.05 -10.02 -30.99
CA GLU A 39 -5.36 -9.45 -30.67
C GLU A 39 -5.57 -9.33 -29.16
N PRO A 40 -6.14 -8.21 -28.63
CA PRO A 40 -6.33 -8.01 -27.19
C PRO A 40 -7.07 -9.16 -26.49
N LYS A 41 -8.02 -9.79 -27.16
CA LYS A 41 -8.81 -10.94 -26.64
C LYS A 41 -7.98 -12.21 -26.40
N ASP A 42 -6.84 -12.32 -27.08
CA ASP A 42 -5.95 -13.50 -27.02
C ASP A 42 -4.81 -13.28 -26.00
N ILE A 43 -4.79 -12.14 -25.28
CA ILE A 43 -3.79 -11.82 -24.28
C ILE A 43 -4.34 -12.12 -22.88
N VAL A 44 -3.64 -12.98 -22.14
CA VAL A 44 -3.88 -13.20 -20.70
C VAL A 44 -2.84 -12.43 -19.90
N LYS A 45 -3.26 -11.35 -19.24
CA LYS A 45 -2.39 -10.53 -18.40
C LYS A 45 -2.33 -11.10 -16.98
N LEU A 46 -1.19 -11.69 -16.62
CA LEU A 46 -0.92 -12.21 -15.28
C LEU A 46 -0.02 -11.27 -14.45
N ALA A 47 0.34 -10.10 -15.02
CA ALA A 47 1.14 -9.08 -14.35
C ALA A 47 0.25 -8.12 -13.55
N SER A 48 0.87 -7.43 -12.54
CA SER A 48 0.26 -6.37 -11.72
C SER A 48 -0.81 -6.84 -10.72
N ASN A 49 -1.16 -8.13 -10.67
CA ASN A 49 -2.17 -8.68 -9.76
C ASN A 49 -3.48 -7.85 -9.78
N GLU A 50 -3.96 -7.54 -10.99
CA GLU A 50 -5.21 -6.84 -11.21
C GLU A 50 -6.39 -7.80 -11.00
N ASN A 51 -7.56 -7.28 -10.64
CA ASN A 51 -8.78 -8.09 -10.58
C ASN A 51 -9.30 -8.35 -12.01
N PRO A 52 -9.30 -9.59 -12.52
CA PRO A 52 -9.71 -9.90 -13.90
C PRO A 52 -11.21 -9.70 -14.11
N TYR A 53 -12.02 -9.64 -13.06
CA TYR A 53 -13.47 -9.45 -13.11
C TYR A 53 -13.87 -7.95 -13.15
N GLY A 54 -12.87 -7.03 -13.13
CA GLY A 54 -13.09 -5.60 -13.20
C GLY A 54 -13.57 -4.99 -11.88
N CYS A 55 -14.45 -4.00 -11.95
CA CYS A 55 -15.09 -3.36 -10.79
C CYS A 55 -16.61 -3.50 -10.85
N SER A 56 -17.26 -3.36 -9.70
CA SER A 56 -18.72 -3.57 -9.58
C SER A 56 -19.52 -2.60 -10.43
N MET A 57 -20.73 -3.01 -10.82
CA MET A 57 -21.68 -2.17 -11.55
C MET A 57 -22.11 -0.96 -10.70
N GLN A 58 -22.29 -1.14 -9.40
CA GLN A 58 -22.64 -0.06 -8.47
C GLN A 58 -21.59 1.05 -8.51
N VAL A 59 -20.30 0.68 -8.48
CA VAL A 59 -19.19 1.64 -8.60
C VAL A 59 -19.22 2.38 -9.93
N ARG A 60 -19.43 1.65 -11.05
CA ARG A 60 -19.49 2.29 -12.38
C ARG A 60 -20.62 3.30 -12.50
N ASN A 61 -21.78 2.96 -11.99
CA ASN A 61 -22.95 3.87 -11.98
C ASN A 61 -22.68 5.11 -11.12
N ALA A 62 -22.21 4.94 -9.88
CA ALA A 62 -21.93 6.04 -8.97
C ALA A 62 -20.86 7.00 -9.53
N VAL A 63 -19.79 6.48 -10.12
CA VAL A 63 -18.77 7.31 -10.77
C VAL A 63 -19.36 8.07 -11.97
N SER A 64 -20.22 7.43 -12.77
CA SER A 64 -20.86 8.07 -13.93
C SER A 64 -21.76 9.26 -13.53
N GLU A 65 -22.48 9.14 -12.42
CA GLU A 65 -23.36 10.20 -11.90
C GLU A 65 -22.60 11.47 -11.50
N ILE A 66 -21.35 11.33 -11.03
CA ILE A 66 -20.56 12.48 -10.55
C ILE A 66 -19.54 13.01 -11.56
N LEU A 67 -19.55 12.53 -12.81
CA LEU A 67 -18.59 13.01 -13.83
C LEU A 67 -18.63 14.52 -14.04
N SER A 68 -19.78 15.16 -13.88
CA SER A 68 -19.94 16.62 -13.96
C SER A 68 -19.15 17.38 -12.89
N HIS A 69 -18.76 16.72 -11.79
CA HIS A 69 -18.02 17.35 -10.70
C HIS A 69 -16.51 17.41 -10.92
N MET A 70 -15.98 16.88 -12.04
CA MET A 70 -14.53 16.84 -12.32
C MET A 70 -13.84 18.20 -12.33
N ALA A 71 -14.59 19.29 -12.53
CA ALA A 71 -14.03 20.65 -12.51
C ALA A 71 -13.77 21.19 -11.09
N LEU A 72 -14.28 20.50 -10.06
CA LEU A 72 -14.18 20.93 -8.67
C LEU A 72 -13.07 20.14 -7.95
N TYR A 73 -12.40 20.78 -6.99
CA TYR A 73 -11.54 20.07 -6.07
C TYR A 73 -12.33 19.05 -5.25
N PRO A 74 -11.74 17.90 -4.91
CA PRO A 74 -12.39 16.91 -4.07
C PRO A 74 -12.59 17.40 -2.62
N ASP A 75 -13.44 16.70 -1.87
CA ASP A 75 -13.52 16.87 -0.41
C ASP A 75 -12.20 16.43 0.24
N ASP A 76 -11.38 17.39 0.68
CA ASP A 76 -10.08 17.13 1.31
C ASP A 76 -10.19 16.42 2.66
N SER A 77 -11.37 16.51 3.32
CA SER A 77 -11.66 15.79 4.56
C SER A 77 -11.96 14.31 4.32
N MET A 78 -12.32 13.92 3.06
CA MET A 78 -12.65 12.55 2.63
C MET A 78 -13.74 11.90 3.49
N THR A 79 -14.71 12.71 3.93
CA THR A 79 -15.71 12.34 4.95
C THR A 79 -16.47 11.07 4.58
N LYS A 80 -16.96 10.95 3.34
CA LYS A 80 -17.75 9.80 2.89
C LYS A 80 -16.96 8.50 3.02
N LEU A 81 -15.73 8.46 2.50
CA LEU A 81 -14.88 7.28 2.55
C LEU A 81 -14.43 6.96 3.97
N LYS A 82 -14.07 7.97 4.78
CA LYS A 82 -13.71 7.74 6.18
C LYS A 82 -14.84 7.13 6.98
N ASN A 83 -16.07 7.64 6.85
CA ASN A 83 -17.25 7.09 7.53
C ASN A 83 -17.50 5.62 7.12
N ALA A 84 -17.30 5.29 5.85
CA ALA A 84 -17.41 3.90 5.38
C ALA A 84 -16.33 2.99 5.99
N LEU A 85 -15.09 3.47 6.08
CA LEU A 85 -13.97 2.75 6.73
C LEU A 85 -14.17 2.61 8.24
N GLU A 86 -14.65 3.68 8.92
CA GLU A 86 -15.02 3.63 10.35
C GLU A 86 -16.01 2.50 10.61
N LYS A 87 -17.07 2.45 9.83
CA LYS A 87 -18.12 1.42 9.92
C LYS A 87 -17.58 0.02 9.58
N ARG A 88 -16.70 -0.08 8.58
CA ARG A 88 -16.14 -1.36 8.13
C ARG A 88 -15.22 -2.00 9.15
N PHE A 89 -14.37 -1.19 9.80
CA PHE A 89 -13.31 -1.66 10.68
C PHE A 89 -13.57 -1.38 12.18
N ASP A 90 -14.69 -0.71 12.49
CA ASP A 90 -15.06 -0.29 13.85
C ASP A 90 -13.93 0.51 14.54
N VAL A 91 -13.43 1.53 13.83
CA VAL A 91 -12.38 2.45 14.26
C VAL A 91 -12.85 3.89 14.15
N LYS A 92 -12.13 4.85 14.73
CA LYS A 92 -12.44 6.27 14.62
C LYS A 92 -11.78 6.91 13.40
N SER A 93 -12.34 8.00 12.86
CA SER A 93 -11.73 8.79 11.77
C SER A 93 -10.30 9.22 12.06
N SER A 94 -9.98 9.50 13.32
CA SER A 94 -8.63 9.83 13.77
C SER A 94 -7.61 8.68 13.63
N ASN A 95 -8.09 7.47 13.40
CA ASN A 95 -7.27 6.28 13.16
C ASN A 95 -7.05 5.98 11.68
N ILE A 96 -7.54 6.83 10.76
CA ILE A 96 -7.59 6.56 9.33
C ILE A 96 -6.78 7.59 8.55
N ILE A 97 -5.88 7.13 7.67
CA ILE A 97 -5.29 7.93 6.60
C ILE A 97 -5.63 7.31 5.25
N ILE A 98 -5.91 8.16 4.26
CA ILE A 98 -6.20 7.74 2.88
C ILE A 98 -5.09 8.27 1.97
N GLY A 99 -4.58 7.40 1.11
CA GLY A 99 -3.49 7.70 0.17
C GLY A 99 -3.80 7.25 -1.26
N SER A 100 -3.02 7.76 -2.21
CA SER A 100 -3.06 7.32 -3.60
C SER A 100 -2.51 5.90 -3.75
N GLY A 101 -3.33 4.92 -3.37
CA GLY A 101 -2.94 3.55 -3.05
C GLY A 101 -2.30 3.46 -1.65
N SER A 102 -2.15 2.25 -1.13
CA SER A 102 -1.31 2.03 0.06
C SER A 102 0.14 2.44 -0.17
N ASP A 103 0.57 2.45 -1.42
CA ASP A 103 1.90 2.86 -1.88
C ASP A 103 2.28 4.28 -1.41
N GLN A 104 1.39 5.26 -1.58
CA GLN A 104 1.63 6.62 -1.07
C GLN A 104 1.74 6.67 0.45
N ILE A 105 1.02 5.81 1.16
CA ILE A 105 1.11 5.76 2.63
C ILE A 105 2.46 5.18 3.07
N ILE A 106 3.00 4.19 2.33
CA ILE A 106 4.36 3.66 2.54
C ILE A 106 5.40 4.78 2.36
N GLU A 107 5.24 5.62 1.33
CA GLU A 107 6.09 6.80 1.12
C GLU A 107 6.02 7.76 2.33
N PHE A 108 4.81 8.08 2.81
CA PHE A 108 4.65 8.93 4.01
C PHE A 108 5.31 8.31 5.24
N ILE A 109 5.17 7.00 5.46
CA ILE A 109 5.81 6.28 6.57
C ILE A 109 7.32 6.44 6.51
N MET A 110 7.92 6.21 5.33
CA MET A 110 9.35 6.34 5.15
C MET A 110 9.85 7.76 5.48
N HIS A 111 9.13 8.79 5.01
CA HIS A 111 9.49 10.18 5.30
C HIS A 111 9.21 10.63 6.73
N ALA A 112 8.24 9.99 7.42
CA ALA A 112 7.90 10.33 8.80
C ALA A 112 8.85 9.73 9.83
N VAL A 113 9.38 8.52 9.56
CA VAL A 113 10.06 7.69 10.57
C VAL A 113 11.53 7.45 10.24
N ALA A 114 11.92 7.48 8.94
CA ALA A 114 13.26 7.07 8.52
C ALA A 114 14.08 8.20 7.88
N ASP A 115 15.38 8.12 8.07
CA ASP A 115 16.38 8.96 7.44
C ASP A 115 17.62 8.12 7.02
N LYS A 116 18.71 8.80 6.67
CA LYS A 116 19.97 8.16 6.24
C LYS A 116 20.69 7.31 7.32
N ASN A 117 20.28 7.42 8.57
CA ASN A 117 20.85 6.65 9.68
C ASN A 117 19.93 5.50 10.10
N SER A 118 18.74 5.42 9.50
CA SER A 118 17.72 4.45 9.85
C SER A 118 17.93 3.12 9.13
N LYS A 119 17.43 2.05 9.74
CA LYS A 119 17.41 0.69 9.21
C LYS A 119 15.97 0.22 9.02
N ILE A 120 15.72 -0.42 7.89
CA ILE A 120 14.40 -0.93 7.51
C ILE A 120 14.49 -2.44 7.33
N LEU A 121 13.73 -3.19 8.12
CA LEU A 121 13.71 -4.65 8.05
C LEU A 121 12.56 -5.13 7.16
N ILE A 122 12.89 -5.92 6.15
CA ILE A 122 11.94 -6.48 5.20
C ILE A 122 12.23 -7.96 4.94
N ASN A 123 11.26 -8.68 4.39
CA ASN A 123 11.49 -10.03 3.89
C ASN A 123 12.45 -10.00 2.67
N SER A 124 13.24 -11.07 2.45
CA SER A 124 14.19 -11.14 1.33
C SER A 124 13.52 -11.01 -0.03
N VAL A 125 12.33 -11.58 -0.16
CA VAL A 125 11.48 -11.50 -1.37
C VAL A 125 10.14 -10.92 -0.96
N THR A 126 9.90 -9.65 -1.29
CA THR A 126 8.67 -8.92 -0.95
C THR A 126 8.43 -7.77 -1.92
N PHE A 127 7.43 -6.93 -1.65
CA PHE A 127 7.05 -5.81 -2.51
C PHE A 127 8.21 -4.80 -2.65
N ALA A 128 8.62 -4.57 -3.90
CA ALA A 128 9.82 -3.79 -4.22
C ALA A 128 9.80 -2.34 -3.72
N MET A 129 8.60 -1.76 -3.52
CA MET A 129 8.49 -0.36 -3.11
C MET A 129 9.01 -0.08 -1.71
N TYR A 130 9.04 -1.06 -0.81
CA TYR A 130 9.66 -0.87 0.51
C TYR A 130 11.14 -0.50 0.37
N GLU A 131 11.86 -1.25 -0.46
CA GLU A 131 13.28 -0.99 -0.73
C GLU A 131 13.49 0.32 -1.49
N ILE A 132 12.64 0.62 -2.48
CA ILE A 132 12.74 1.84 -3.28
C ILE A 132 12.55 3.07 -2.39
N TYR A 133 11.49 3.12 -1.57
CA TYR A 133 11.25 4.24 -0.66
C TYR A 133 12.32 4.36 0.45
N ALA A 134 12.84 3.24 0.95
CA ALA A 134 13.96 3.29 1.89
C ALA A 134 15.19 3.96 1.26
N LYS A 135 15.51 3.64 -0.01
CA LYS A 135 16.57 4.32 -0.76
C LYS A 135 16.28 5.81 -0.99
N HIS A 136 15.00 6.22 -1.16
CA HIS A 136 14.63 7.64 -1.28
C HIS A 136 15.03 8.45 -0.04
N VAL A 137 14.88 7.89 1.15
CA VAL A 137 15.31 8.55 2.40
C VAL A 137 16.78 8.28 2.73
N GLY A 138 17.41 7.30 2.07
CA GLY A 138 18.81 6.89 2.25
C GLY A 138 19.01 5.93 3.40
N ALA A 139 17.94 5.25 3.84
CA ALA A 139 17.98 4.25 4.91
C ALA A 139 18.66 2.95 4.45
N GLU A 140 19.23 2.22 5.40
CA GLU A 140 19.80 0.90 5.22
C GLU A 140 18.68 -0.15 5.16
N ILE A 141 18.81 -1.12 4.24
CA ILE A 141 17.87 -2.23 4.11
C ILE A 141 18.46 -3.47 4.77
N ILE A 142 17.72 -4.02 5.72
CA ILE A 142 17.99 -5.32 6.33
C ILE A 142 17.00 -6.33 5.75
N LYS A 143 17.51 -7.44 5.23
CA LYS A 143 16.68 -8.50 4.63
C LYS A 143 16.82 -9.80 5.40
N THR A 144 15.72 -10.54 5.53
CA THR A 144 15.74 -11.93 5.97
C THR A 144 16.48 -12.79 4.94
N GLN A 145 16.91 -14.00 5.31
CA GLN A 145 17.46 -14.97 4.37
C GLN A 145 16.34 -15.83 3.75
N SER A 146 15.33 -16.14 4.54
CA SER A 146 14.15 -16.91 4.12
C SER A 146 13.31 -16.12 3.13
N GLN A 147 12.82 -16.78 2.07
CA GLN A 147 11.91 -16.18 1.10
C GLN A 147 10.47 -16.09 1.63
N LYS A 148 10.08 -17.02 2.51
CA LYS A 148 8.81 -16.97 3.25
C LYS A 148 8.99 -16.22 4.55
N HIS A 149 7.90 -15.70 5.09
CA HIS A 149 7.93 -15.07 6.40
C HIS A 149 8.35 -16.08 7.48
N ASN A 150 9.43 -15.75 8.16
CA ASN A 150 9.91 -16.44 9.34
C ASN A 150 10.04 -15.42 10.47
N LEU A 151 9.04 -15.36 11.35
CA LEU A 151 8.98 -14.36 12.42
C LEU A 151 10.11 -14.51 13.45
N ASP A 152 10.66 -15.70 13.63
CA ASP A 152 11.83 -15.90 14.49
C ASP A 152 13.07 -15.24 13.87
N GLU A 153 13.26 -15.37 12.57
CA GLU A 153 14.36 -14.70 11.84
C GLU A 153 14.19 -13.17 11.89
N PHE A 154 12.96 -12.67 11.68
CA PHE A 154 12.66 -11.24 11.86
C PHE A 154 13.01 -10.77 13.26
N TYR A 155 12.70 -11.54 14.28
CA TYR A 155 12.99 -11.19 15.68
C TYR A 155 14.50 -11.17 15.98
N GLU A 156 15.27 -12.15 15.49
CA GLU A 156 16.72 -12.17 15.65
C GLU A 156 17.39 -10.97 14.95
N LEU A 157 16.94 -10.64 13.73
CA LEU A 157 17.41 -9.44 13.03
C LEU A 157 16.98 -8.16 13.75
N TYR A 158 15.76 -8.09 14.26
CA TYR A 158 15.30 -6.97 15.08
C TYR A 158 16.20 -6.74 16.30
N LYS A 159 16.49 -7.79 17.06
CA LYS A 159 17.36 -7.69 18.25
C LYS A 159 18.76 -7.19 17.91
N SER A 160 19.34 -7.69 16.83
CA SER A 160 20.73 -7.40 16.46
C SER A 160 20.89 -6.08 15.71
N GLN A 161 19.92 -5.69 14.89
CA GLN A 161 20.00 -4.53 14.00
C GLN A 161 19.25 -3.29 14.48
N LYS A 162 18.24 -3.49 15.35
CA LYS A 162 17.39 -2.41 15.89
C LYS A 162 16.81 -1.49 14.79
N PRO A 163 16.01 -2.03 13.86
CA PRO A 163 15.42 -1.24 12.77
C PRO A 163 14.36 -0.28 13.30
N GLU A 164 14.23 0.88 12.67
CA GLU A 164 13.17 1.86 12.94
C GLU A 164 11.82 1.42 12.34
N ILE A 165 11.87 0.65 11.23
CA ILE A 165 10.64 0.14 10.58
C ILE A 165 10.82 -1.33 10.24
N ILE A 166 9.76 -2.11 10.50
CA ILE A 166 9.61 -3.50 10.04
C ILE A 166 8.40 -3.59 9.11
N PHE A 167 8.56 -4.13 7.90
CA PHE A 167 7.45 -4.44 7.00
C PHE A 167 7.11 -5.91 7.01
N LEU A 168 5.84 -6.22 7.29
CA LEU A 168 5.24 -7.55 7.20
C LEU A 168 4.14 -7.50 6.14
N CYS A 169 4.42 -7.98 4.92
CA CYS A 169 3.45 -8.07 3.84
C CYS A 169 2.70 -9.40 3.93
N THR A 170 1.43 -9.37 4.28
CA THR A 170 0.66 -10.61 4.52
C THR A 170 -0.77 -10.52 3.99
N PRO A 171 -1.12 -11.34 2.98
CA PRO A 171 -0.28 -12.21 2.16
C PRO A 171 0.82 -11.48 1.41
N ASN A 172 2.00 -12.11 1.30
CA ASN A 172 3.19 -11.49 0.72
C ASN A 172 3.11 -11.41 -0.81
N ASN A 173 3.57 -10.31 -1.36
CA ASN A 173 3.79 -10.15 -2.80
C ASN A 173 5.30 -10.28 -3.09
N PRO A 174 5.77 -11.27 -3.91
CA PRO A 174 4.96 -12.09 -4.83
C PRO A 174 4.68 -13.53 -4.36
N THR A 175 5.15 -13.96 -3.18
CA THR A 175 5.19 -15.39 -2.79
C THR A 175 3.83 -15.95 -2.36
N GLY A 176 2.90 -15.08 -1.94
CA GLY A 176 1.55 -15.47 -1.51
C GLY A 176 1.49 -16.12 -0.12
N ASP A 177 2.62 -16.27 0.58
CA ASP A 177 2.61 -16.78 1.95
C ASP A 177 2.00 -15.75 2.92
N ALA A 178 1.27 -16.24 3.91
CA ALA A 178 0.57 -15.41 4.87
C ALA A 178 0.92 -15.82 6.30
N ILE A 179 1.09 -14.81 7.15
CA ILE A 179 1.39 -14.98 8.57
C ILE A 179 0.10 -15.34 9.33
N ASP A 180 0.18 -16.27 10.26
CA ASP A 180 -0.91 -16.54 11.19
C ASP A 180 -1.16 -15.34 12.10
N ALA A 181 -2.44 -14.97 12.32
CA ALA A 181 -2.79 -13.76 13.07
C ALA A 181 -2.32 -13.83 14.54
N ASN A 182 -2.37 -15.01 15.17
CA ASN A 182 -1.88 -15.17 16.54
C ASN A 182 -0.35 -15.14 16.63
N GLU A 183 0.34 -15.74 15.64
CA GLU A 183 1.81 -15.66 15.55
C GLU A 183 2.26 -14.22 15.33
N MET A 184 1.53 -13.45 14.49
CA MET A 184 1.79 -12.02 14.29
C MET A 184 1.64 -11.24 15.59
N VAL A 185 0.55 -11.45 16.34
CA VAL A 185 0.33 -10.79 17.63
C VAL A 185 1.45 -11.14 18.62
N ALA A 186 1.83 -12.43 18.71
CA ALA A 186 2.93 -12.86 19.57
C ALA A 186 4.29 -12.28 19.17
N PHE A 187 4.51 -12.01 17.89
CA PHE A 187 5.68 -11.28 17.39
C PHE A 187 5.63 -9.81 17.81
N LEU A 188 4.50 -9.14 17.59
CA LEU A 188 4.33 -7.71 17.93
C LEU A 188 4.55 -7.43 19.42
N GLU A 189 4.17 -8.35 20.31
CA GLU A 189 4.41 -8.25 21.76
C GLU A 189 5.89 -8.21 22.14
N LYS A 190 6.78 -8.69 21.28
CA LYS A 190 8.23 -8.71 21.48
C LYS A 190 8.94 -7.47 20.92
N ILE A 191 8.22 -6.62 20.18
CA ILE A 191 8.79 -5.44 19.51
C ILE A 191 8.58 -4.20 20.38
N ASP A 192 9.66 -3.47 20.64
CA ASP A 192 9.63 -2.23 21.41
C ASP A 192 8.83 -1.14 20.68
N LYS A 193 8.26 -0.21 21.43
CA LYS A 193 7.37 0.84 20.92
C LYS A 193 8.05 1.90 20.05
N ASP A 194 9.36 1.95 20.03
CA ASP A 194 10.17 2.85 19.22
C ASP A 194 10.42 2.32 17.79
N THR A 195 10.06 1.07 17.51
CA THR A 195 10.08 0.48 16.17
C THR A 195 8.67 0.45 15.59
N LEU A 196 8.45 1.10 14.45
CA LEU A 196 7.17 1.03 13.73
C LEU A 196 7.03 -0.31 12.99
N VAL A 197 5.94 -1.05 13.21
CA VAL A 197 5.62 -2.24 12.42
C VAL A 197 4.49 -1.94 11.44
N VAL A 198 4.78 -2.11 10.16
CA VAL A 198 3.83 -1.94 9.05
C VAL A 198 3.32 -3.30 8.62
N ILE A 199 2.02 -3.53 8.78
CA ILE A 199 1.34 -4.73 8.32
C ILE A 199 0.65 -4.38 7.00
N ASP A 200 1.24 -4.81 5.89
CA ASP A 200 0.67 -4.58 4.57
C ASP A 200 -0.29 -5.71 4.22
N GLY A 201 -1.58 -5.40 4.34
CA GLY A 201 -2.70 -6.28 4.06
C GLY A 201 -3.32 -6.07 2.67
N ALA A 202 -2.54 -5.65 1.67
CA ALA A 202 -3.06 -5.39 0.31
C ALA A 202 -3.80 -6.58 -0.32
N TYR A 203 -3.54 -7.80 0.16
CA TYR A 203 -4.18 -9.04 -0.30
C TYR A 203 -4.94 -9.76 0.83
N MET A 204 -5.26 -9.05 1.92
CA MET A 204 -5.85 -9.65 3.12
C MET A 204 -7.21 -10.29 2.86
N GLU A 205 -8.02 -9.72 1.97
CA GLU A 205 -9.32 -10.29 1.61
C GLU A 205 -9.18 -11.71 1.06
N TYR A 206 -8.17 -11.96 0.23
CA TYR A 206 -7.87 -13.29 -0.32
C TYR A 206 -7.31 -14.24 0.74
N GLY A 207 -6.37 -13.76 1.57
CA GLY A 207 -5.76 -14.55 2.64
C GLY A 207 -6.79 -15.01 3.67
N ALA A 208 -7.62 -14.09 4.15
CA ALA A 208 -8.65 -14.35 5.14
C ALA A 208 -9.78 -15.27 4.62
N PHE A 209 -10.08 -15.21 3.31
CA PHE A 209 -11.04 -16.11 2.67
C PHE A 209 -10.51 -17.55 2.60
N LYS A 210 -9.25 -17.70 2.19
CA LYS A 210 -8.61 -19.01 2.02
C LYS A 210 -8.36 -19.70 3.36
N ASP A 211 -7.93 -18.94 4.36
CA ASP A 211 -7.61 -19.43 5.71
C ASP A 211 -7.93 -18.37 6.76
N LYS A 212 -8.96 -18.63 7.56
CA LYS A 212 -9.40 -17.70 8.60
C LYS A 212 -8.35 -17.44 9.68
N SER A 213 -7.40 -18.35 9.90
CA SER A 213 -6.30 -18.11 10.86
C SER A 213 -5.36 -16.99 10.41
N LYS A 214 -5.40 -16.61 9.12
CA LYS A 214 -4.61 -15.52 8.53
C LYS A 214 -5.34 -14.18 8.57
N ALA A 215 -6.60 -14.17 9.01
CA ALA A 215 -7.41 -12.95 9.05
C ALA A 215 -6.92 -11.99 10.15
N VAL A 216 -6.24 -10.93 9.74
CA VAL A 216 -5.84 -9.84 10.64
C VAL A 216 -7.04 -8.94 10.90
N ILE A 217 -7.29 -8.61 12.16
CA ILE A 217 -8.33 -7.67 12.60
C ILE A 217 -7.66 -6.33 12.94
N PRO A 218 -7.71 -5.33 12.06
CA PRO A 218 -6.95 -4.08 12.25
C PRO A 218 -7.31 -3.34 13.54
N LYS A 219 -8.59 -3.36 13.96
CA LYS A 219 -9.05 -2.74 15.20
C LYS A 219 -8.26 -3.27 16.40
N GLU A 220 -8.19 -4.60 16.55
CA GLU A 220 -7.50 -5.23 17.69
C GLU A 220 -6.01 -4.85 17.71
N LEU A 221 -5.38 -4.75 16.55
CA LEU A 221 -3.97 -4.37 16.46
C LEU A 221 -3.74 -2.92 16.90
N ILE A 222 -4.54 -1.97 16.39
CA ILE A 222 -4.32 -0.55 16.70
C ILE A 222 -4.76 -0.16 18.12
N GLU A 223 -5.66 -0.93 18.75
CA GLU A 223 -6.03 -0.74 20.14
C GLU A 223 -4.96 -1.31 21.09
N ARG A 224 -4.28 -2.39 20.68
CA ARG A 224 -3.28 -3.09 21.50
C ARG A 224 -1.86 -2.52 21.35
N PHE A 225 -1.50 -2.06 20.14
CA PHE A 225 -0.15 -1.64 19.80
C PHE A 225 -0.12 -0.19 19.31
N GLU A 226 0.64 0.66 20.01
CA GLU A 226 0.78 2.07 19.67
C GLU A 226 1.68 2.31 18.44
N ASN A 227 2.52 1.33 18.10
CA ASN A 227 3.56 1.36 17.06
C ASN A 227 3.22 0.47 15.86
N VAL A 228 1.94 0.20 15.61
CA VAL A 228 1.50 -0.62 14.47
C VAL A 228 0.64 0.22 13.53
N ILE A 229 0.87 0.07 12.23
CA ILE A 229 -0.02 0.55 11.17
C ILE A 229 -0.39 -0.60 10.24
N TYR A 230 -1.68 -0.77 10.01
CA TYR A 230 -2.23 -1.69 9.02
C TYR A 230 -2.51 -0.94 7.72
N LEU A 231 -2.09 -1.47 6.57
CA LEU A 231 -2.36 -0.93 5.25
C LEU A 231 -3.34 -1.81 4.49
N GLY A 232 -4.27 -1.16 3.79
CA GLY A 232 -5.20 -1.80 2.87
C GLY A 232 -5.32 -1.03 1.56
N THR A 233 -5.86 -1.68 0.54
CA THR A 233 -6.00 -1.07 -0.79
C THR A 233 -7.28 -1.47 -1.49
N PHE A 234 -7.82 -0.57 -2.30
CA PHE A 234 -8.93 -0.85 -3.20
C PHE A 234 -8.47 -1.40 -4.57
N SER A 235 -7.16 -1.49 -4.79
CA SER A 235 -6.59 -1.88 -6.08
C SER A 235 -6.75 -3.36 -6.43
N LYS A 236 -6.97 -4.23 -5.43
CA LYS A 236 -6.95 -5.69 -5.60
C LYS A 236 -8.36 -6.28 -5.57
N ALA A 237 -8.84 -6.78 -4.46
CA ALA A 237 -10.15 -7.44 -4.34
C ALA A 237 -11.32 -6.56 -4.83
N TYR A 238 -11.22 -5.24 -4.65
CA TYR A 238 -12.26 -4.29 -5.07
C TYR A 238 -12.20 -3.91 -6.57
N GLY A 239 -11.17 -4.32 -7.30
CA GLY A 239 -11.05 -4.06 -8.75
C GLY A 239 -10.79 -2.59 -9.12
N LEU A 240 -10.27 -1.77 -8.22
CA LEU A 240 -10.07 -0.34 -8.40
C LEU A 240 -8.61 0.08 -8.60
N GLY A 241 -7.79 -0.77 -9.23
CA GLY A 241 -6.38 -0.50 -9.49
C GLY A 241 -6.12 0.85 -10.17
N GLY A 242 -6.95 1.22 -11.13
CA GLY A 242 -6.88 2.49 -11.86
C GLY A 242 -7.32 3.72 -11.05
N MET A 243 -8.11 3.55 -9.98
CA MET A 243 -8.58 4.65 -9.14
C MET A 243 -7.55 5.11 -8.10
N ARG A 244 -6.51 4.33 -7.85
CA ARG A 244 -5.42 4.70 -6.95
C ARG A 244 -5.90 5.10 -5.55
N VAL A 245 -6.61 4.23 -4.82
CA VAL A 245 -7.05 4.46 -3.44
C VAL A 245 -6.55 3.35 -2.52
N GLY A 246 -5.97 3.75 -1.40
CA GLY A 246 -5.60 2.88 -0.30
C GLY A 246 -5.82 3.57 1.04
N TYR A 247 -5.73 2.84 2.11
CA TYR A 247 -5.91 3.35 3.46
C TYR A 247 -4.90 2.76 4.43
N GLY A 248 -4.62 3.51 5.48
CA GLY A 248 -3.84 3.07 6.64
C GLY A 248 -4.66 3.24 7.90
N LEU A 249 -4.58 2.25 8.79
CA LEU A 249 -5.25 2.24 10.09
C LEU A 249 -4.18 2.14 11.19
N ALA A 250 -4.14 3.10 12.10
CA ALA A 250 -3.16 3.15 13.18
C ALA A 250 -3.65 3.97 14.37
N ASN A 251 -2.84 4.01 15.44
CA ASN A 251 -3.04 4.97 16.52
C ASN A 251 -3.06 6.41 15.98
N ALA A 252 -3.88 7.27 16.57
CA ALA A 252 -4.06 8.65 16.13
C ALA A 252 -2.73 9.45 16.09
N ASN A 253 -1.76 9.14 16.92
CA ASN A 253 -0.44 9.80 16.90
C ASN A 253 0.30 9.53 15.60
N ILE A 254 0.30 8.28 15.12
CA ILE A 254 0.89 7.91 13.83
C ILE A 254 0.14 8.63 12.71
N ILE A 255 -1.18 8.52 12.69
CA ILE A 255 -2.02 9.14 11.66
C ILE A 255 -1.77 10.66 11.58
N ASN A 256 -1.73 11.36 12.71
CA ASN A 256 -1.46 12.79 12.76
C ASN A 256 -0.06 13.15 12.23
N ALA A 257 0.95 12.31 12.46
CA ALA A 257 2.28 12.50 11.90
C ALA A 257 2.28 12.37 10.37
N LEU A 258 1.61 11.33 9.83
CA LEU A 258 1.52 11.09 8.40
C LEU A 258 0.71 12.16 7.66
N TYR A 259 -0.34 12.73 8.29
CA TYR A 259 -1.10 13.84 7.72
C TYR A 259 -0.28 15.09 7.42
N LYS A 260 0.84 15.32 8.13
CA LYS A 260 1.76 16.44 7.86
C LYS A 260 2.49 16.32 6.53
N LEU A 261 2.55 15.09 5.98
CA LEU A 261 3.22 14.78 4.71
C LEU A 261 2.23 14.68 3.55
N ARG A 262 0.94 14.52 3.85
CA ARG A 262 -0.10 14.37 2.84
C ARG A 262 -0.29 15.66 2.03
N PRO A 263 -0.12 15.62 0.69
CA PRO A 263 -0.49 16.75 -0.15
C PRO A 263 -1.99 17.05 -0.05
N PRO A 264 -2.41 18.33 -0.09
CA PRO A 264 -3.82 18.65 -0.16
C PRO A 264 -4.45 18.04 -1.43
N PHE A 265 -5.70 17.59 -1.32
CA PHE A 265 -6.48 17.02 -2.43
C PHE A 265 -5.81 15.82 -3.13
N ASN A 266 -5.06 15.00 -2.40
CA ASN A 266 -4.27 13.91 -2.98
C ASN A 266 -5.10 12.76 -3.58
N ILE A 267 -6.41 12.73 -3.38
CA ILE A 267 -7.33 11.74 -3.96
C ILE A 267 -8.40 12.46 -4.78
N THR A 268 -8.68 11.98 -5.98
CA THR A 268 -9.68 12.60 -6.87
C THR A 268 -11.11 12.36 -6.37
N THR A 269 -12.05 13.24 -6.75
CA THR A 269 -13.48 13.08 -6.45
C THR A 269 -14.01 11.72 -6.92
N LEU A 270 -13.65 11.30 -8.14
CA LEU A 270 -14.08 10.01 -8.70
C LEU A 270 -13.55 8.83 -7.91
N SER A 271 -12.31 8.92 -7.46
CA SER A 271 -11.65 7.87 -6.68
C SER A 271 -12.26 7.72 -5.28
N LEU A 272 -12.60 8.84 -4.63
CA LEU A 272 -13.28 8.84 -3.32
C LEU A 272 -14.67 8.20 -3.43
N GLU A 273 -15.43 8.55 -4.46
CA GLU A 273 -16.74 7.96 -4.71
C GLU A 273 -16.64 6.46 -4.99
N ALA A 274 -15.76 6.08 -5.92
CA ALA A 274 -15.53 4.68 -6.28
C ALA A 274 -15.20 3.81 -5.07
N ALA A 275 -14.25 4.26 -4.24
CA ALA A 275 -13.83 3.52 -3.05
C ALA A 275 -14.93 3.42 -1.99
N SER A 276 -15.71 4.51 -1.79
CA SER A 276 -16.81 4.53 -0.83
C SER A 276 -17.89 3.51 -1.19
N VAL A 277 -18.28 3.46 -2.47
CA VAL A 277 -19.31 2.53 -2.96
C VAL A 277 -18.78 1.09 -2.99
N ALA A 278 -17.53 0.88 -3.43
CA ALA A 278 -16.92 -0.45 -3.48
C ALA A 278 -16.85 -1.12 -2.10
N LEU A 279 -16.63 -0.35 -1.04
CA LEU A 279 -16.55 -0.87 0.33
C LEU A 279 -17.90 -1.42 0.83
N GLU A 280 -19.01 -0.92 0.29
CA GLU A 280 -20.38 -1.35 0.62
C GLU A 280 -20.81 -2.56 -0.22
N ASP A 281 -20.27 -2.74 -1.43
CA ASP A 281 -20.60 -3.86 -2.34
C ASP A 281 -19.82 -5.14 -1.99
N LYS A 282 -20.21 -5.73 -0.87
CA LYS A 282 -19.57 -6.97 -0.36
C LYS A 282 -19.84 -8.18 -1.26
N GLU A 283 -20.96 -8.20 -1.97
CA GLU A 283 -21.35 -9.31 -2.82
C GLU A 283 -20.36 -9.45 -3.98
N PHE A 284 -20.11 -8.38 -4.72
CA PHE A 284 -19.13 -8.35 -5.81
C PHE A 284 -17.73 -8.78 -5.33
N VAL A 285 -17.28 -8.25 -4.20
CA VAL A 285 -15.94 -8.56 -3.66
C VAL A 285 -15.84 -10.03 -3.29
N ASN A 286 -16.85 -10.59 -2.61
CA ASN A 286 -16.85 -12.00 -2.22
C ASN A 286 -16.91 -12.94 -3.45
N GLU A 287 -17.68 -12.59 -4.47
CA GLU A 287 -17.75 -13.33 -5.74
C GLU A 287 -16.38 -13.34 -6.44
N CYS A 288 -15.74 -12.17 -6.61
CA CYS A 288 -14.40 -12.08 -7.20
C CYS A 288 -13.37 -12.91 -6.44
N ILE A 289 -13.41 -12.91 -5.10
CA ILE A 289 -12.50 -13.70 -4.29
C ILE A 289 -12.76 -15.19 -4.48
N ALA A 290 -14.02 -15.63 -4.46
CA ALA A 290 -14.38 -17.03 -4.66
C ALA A 290 -13.90 -17.54 -6.04
N LEU A 291 -14.20 -16.80 -7.11
CA LEU A 291 -13.78 -17.12 -8.47
C LEU A 291 -12.23 -17.13 -8.65
N ASN A 292 -11.49 -16.39 -7.82
CA ASN A 292 -10.03 -16.42 -7.86
C ASN A 292 -9.46 -17.76 -7.34
N PHE A 293 -10.22 -18.54 -6.60
CA PHE A 293 -9.79 -19.83 -6.05
C PHE A 293 -10.37 -21.05 -6.80
N GLU A 294 -11.21 -20.84 -7.81
CA GLU A 294 -11.66 -21.86 -8.77
C GLU A 294 -10.60 -22.14 -9.84
#